data_0b8e751908397cee8ba56bb520c773b5
#
_entry.id   0b8e751908397cee8ba56bb520c773b5
#
_cell.length_a   1.000
_cell.length_b   1.000
_cell.length_c   1.000
_cell.angle_alpha   90.00
_cell.angle_beta   90.00
_cell.angle_gamma   90.00
#
_symmetry.space_group_name_H-M   'P 1'
#
loop_
_entity.id
_entity.type
_entity.pdbx_description
1 polymer ?
#
loop_
_entity_poly.entity_id
_entity_poly.type
_entity_poly.pdbx_seq_one_letter_code
_entity_poly.pdbx_strand_id
1 'polypeptide(L)'
;MPKSRIPGNGRKTGKSTLKKKVVKRKTTQKVAGKSAKSRQVVKGTSASGETHSGDVHRFIGISLGGGKTDKACVAVIEYYPKHKKVFLSRLVEKIKSDEVHSADFKIHEIIDQYRGEIDSVAFDVPFRFPVCLRENCCGGIEDCPKPHVKWMWDYTRKLHKKKKPRKLFTPYTQRCVEMYLSSQLEEPFILQHALGANCAPLLARAMYLKRRLKFDCIEVFPKLSLWRIGRSLHVMKSHLLFHKHAIGGDDSRRAILHALSTHNIAFVYDQDVKLMIENNHAFESFICALTAFLSFKGLTEPRPEGFPTEEDWIEFPLSSIKWNSF
;
A
#
# COMPACT_ATOMS: atom_id res chain seq x y z
N MET A 1 -63.95 0.84 2.86
CA MET A 1 -64.28 0.09 1.63
C MET A 1 -63.05 0.04 0.75
N PRO A 2 -62.77 -1.03 0.01
CA PRO A 2 -62.67 -2.43 0.45
C PRO A 2 -61.20 -2.95 0.38
N LYS A 3 -60.96 -4.03 1.11
CA LYS A 3 -59.72 -4.79 1.17
C LYS A 3 -59.55 -5.62 -0.11
N SER A 4 -58.40 -5.57 -0.80
CA SER A 4 -58.03 -6.52 -1.84
C SER A 4 -56.99 -7.54 -1.31
N ARG A 5 -57.39 -8.79 -1.39
CA ARG A 5 -56.57 -9.99 -1.08
C ARG A 5 -55.56 -10.25 -2.20
N ILE A 6 -54.33 -10.58 -1.87
CA ILE A 6 -53.33 -11.11 -2.80
C ILE A 6 -53.19 -12.62 -2.54
N PRO A 7 -53.20 -13.49 -3.58
CA PRO A 7 -53.08 -14.93 -3.41
C PRO A 7 -51.65 -15.40 -3.25
N GLY A 8 -51.44 -16.34 -2.35
CA GLY A 8 -50.18 -16.99 -2.09
C GLY A 8 -49.76 -17.96 -3.20
N ASN A 9 -48.51 -17.90 -3.61
CA ASN A 9 -47.88 -18.83 -4.54
C ASN A 9 -46.97 -19.80 -3.77
N GLY A 10 -47.41 -21.04 -3.65
CA GLY A 10 -46.66 -22.12 -3.05
C GLY A 10 -45.53 -22.58 -3.94
N ARG A 11 -44.29 -22.51 -3.48
CA ARG A 11 -43.13 -23.13 -4.12
C ARG A 11 -42.82 -24.50 -3.51
N LYS A 12 -42.98 -25.53 -4.31
CA LYS A 12 -42.58 -26.91 -4.02
C LYS A 12 -41.04 -27.02 -3.94
N THR A 13 -40.54 -27.54 -2.84
CA THR A 13 -39.14 -27.89 -2.65
C THR A 13 -38.86 -29.27 -3.25
N GLY A 14 -38.11 -29.28 -4.36
CA GLY A 14 -37.55 -30.52 -4.93
C GLY A 14 -36.22 -30.87 -4.25
N LYS A 15 -36.17 -31.97 -3.52
CA LYS A 15 -34.97 -32.60 -3.01
C LYS A 15 -34.25 -33.35 -4.15
N SER A 16 -33.10 -32.91 -4.59
CA SER A 16 -32.23 -33.69 -5.48
C SER A 16 -31.09 -34.31 -4.66
N THR A 17 -31.12 -35.65 -4.57
CA THR A 17 -30.09 -36.48 -3.96
C THR A 17 -28.95 -36.71 -4.93
N LEU A 18 -27.81 -36.07 -4.72
CA LEU A 18 -26.56 -36.29 -5.47
C LEU A 18 -25.76 -37.45 -4.81
N LYS A 19 -25.69 -38.58 -5.50
CA LYS A 19 -24.85 -39.72 -5.14
C LYS A 19 -23.36 -39.37 -5.35
N LYS A 20 -22.58 -39.41 -4.26
CA LYS A 20 -21.12 -39.33 -4.31
C LYS A 20 -20.52 -40.63 -4.84
N LYS A 21 -19.84 -40.55 -5.99
CA LYS A 21 -18.94 -41.59 -6.53
C LYS A 21 -17.58 -41.47 -5.82
N VAL A 22 -17.23 -42.48 -5.03
CA VAL A 22 -15.90 -42.65 -4.44
C VAL A 22 -14.99 -43.31 -5.49
N VAL A 23 -13.96 -42.59 -5.93
CA VAL A 23 -12.90 -43.14 -6.79
C VAL A 23 -11.73 -43.55 -5.91
N LYS A 24 -11.53 -44.85 -5.71
CA LYS A 24 -10.33 -45.41 -5.11
C LYS A 24 -9.14 -45.29 -6.04
N ARG A 25 -8.12 -44.51 -5.67
CA ARG A 25 -6.81 -44.55 -6.33
C ARG A 25 -5.91 -45.59 -5.68
N LYS A 26 -5.44 -46.53 -6.51
CA LYS A 26 -4.47 -47.57 -6.17
C LYS A 26 -3.06 -46.96 -6.03
N THR A 27 -2.38 -47.36 -5.00
CA THR A 27 -0.95 -47.18 -4.72
C THR A 27 -0.14 -48.24 -5.46
N THR A 28 0.91 -47.87 -6.15
CA THR A 28 2.11 -48.67 -6.50
C THR A 28 3.05 -47.71 -7.24
N GLN A 29 4.35 -47.61 -7.11
CA GLN A 29 5.39 -48.55 -6.77
C GLN A 29 6.67 -47.83 -6.40
N LYS A 30 7.48 -48.45 -5.56
CA LYS A 30 8.87 -48.13 -5.23
C LYS A 30 9.76 -48.27 -6.47
N VAL A 31 10.68 -47.32 -6.69
CA VAL A 31 11.90 -47.59 -7.45
C VAL A 31 13.09 -47.09 -6.63
N ALA A 32 14.03 -48.02 -6.46
CA ALA A 32 15.24 -47.90 -5.67
C ALA A 32 16.34 -47.16 -6.41
N GLY A 33 17.11 -46.45 -5.66
CA GLY A 33 18.51 -46.12 -5.66
C GLY A 33 19.33 -46.04 -6.95
N LYS A 34 20.02 -44.89 -7.12
CA LYS A 34 21.40 -44.88 -7.63
C LYS A 34 22.20 -43.70 -7.04
N SER A 35 23.21 -44.09 -6.33
CA SER A 35 24.53 -43.53 -6.07
C SER A 35 24.82 -42.08 -6.43
N ALA A 36 25.11 -41.30 -5.39
CA ALA A 36 25.71 -39.97 -5.47
C ALA A 36 27.18 -40.06 -5.87
N LYS A 37 27.57 -39.37 -6.93
CA LYS A 37 28.97 -39.00 -7.22
C LYS A 37 29.21 -37.62 -6.58
N SER A 38 30.15 -37.58 -5.64
CA SER A 38 30.70 -36.38 -5.04
C SER A 38 31.31 -35.47 -6.11
N ARG A 39 30.78 -34.26 -6.24
CA ARG A 39 31.43 -33.17 -6.97
C ARG A 39 32.29 -32.38 -5.98
N GLN A 40 33.58 -32.40 -6.23
CA GLN A 40 34.57 -31.54 -5.54
C GLN A 40 34.15 -30.07 -5.65
N VAL A 41 34.08 -29.43 -4.48
CA VAL A 41 33.92 -27.97 -4.37
C VAL A 41 35.27 -27.35 -4.74
N VAL A 42 35.31 -26.73 -5.91
CA VAL A 42 36.39 -25.82 -6.27
C VAL A 42 36.22 -24.57 -5.43
N LYS A 43 37.13 -24.33 -4.51
CA LYS A 43 37.27 -23.05 -3.80
C LYS A 43 37.65 -21.97 -4.81
N GLY A 44 36.63 -21.25 -5.29
CA GLY A 44 36.83 -20.01 -6.00
C GLY A 44 37.30 -18.95 -5.03
N THR A 45 38.48 -18.43 -5.29
CA THR A 45 39.04 -17.21 -4.68
C THR A 45 38.01 -16.11 -4.70
N SER A 46 37.65 -15.61 -3.53
CA SER A 46 36.85 -14.41 -3.36
C SER A 46 37.59 -13.22 -3.93
N ALA A 47 37.26 -12.84 -5.16
CA ALA A 47 37.52 -11.50 -5.62
C ALA A 47 36.67 -10.58 -4.71
N SER A 48 37.36 -9.73 -3.96
CA SER A 48 36.79 -8.62 -3.22
C SER A 48 36.03 -7.75 -4.22
N GLY A 49 34.72 -7.99 -4.35
CA GLY A 49 33.82 -7.09 -5.10
C GLY A 49 33.83 -5.77 -4.35
N GLU A 50 34.41 -4.76 -4.97
CA GLU A 50 34.18 -3.37 -4.59
C GLU A 50 32.66 -3.15 -4.59
N THR A 51 32.11 -3.00 -3.41
CA THR A 51 30.73 -2.56 -3.22
C THR A 51 30.64 -1.13 -3.74
N HIS A 52 30.10 -0.95 -4.94
CA HIS A 52 29.64 0.35 -5.44
C HIS A 52 28.42 0.82 -4.63
N SER A 53 28.59 0.88 -3.32
CA SER A 53 27.61 1.36 -2.36
C SER A 53 27.78 2.87 -2.18
N GLY A 54 27.14 3.67 -2.99
CA GLY A 54 27.14 5.12 -2.76
C GLY A 54 26.58 6.00 -3.88
N ASP A 55 26.30 5.48 -5.04
CA ASP A 55 26.00 6.32 -6.20
C ASP A 55 24.51 6.36 -6.59
N VAL A 56 23.67 5.42 -6.15
CA VAL A 56 22.25 5.35 -6.52
C VAL A 56 21.41 4.84 -5.37
N HIS A 57 20.34 5.57 -5.04
CA HIS A 57 19.31 5.15 -4.09
C HIS A 57 18.06 4.69 -4.84
N ARG A 58 17.44 3.57 -4.39
CA ARG A 58 16.27 2.98 -5.05
C ARG A 58 15.07 2.88 -4.12
N PHE A 59 13.93 3.31 -4.64
CA PHE A 59 12.65 3.32 -3.95
C PHE A 59 11.61 2.61 -4.80
N ILE A 60 10.92 1.65 -4.19
CA ILE A 60 9.88 0.89 -4.89
C ILE A 60 8.52 1.30 -4.34
N GLY A 61 7.61 1.65 -5.23
CA GLY A 61 6.22 1.91 -4.90
C GLY A 61 5.33 0.81 -5.45
N ILE A 62 4.41 0.32 -4.64
CA ILE A 62 3.50 -0.77 -4.96
C ILE A 62 2.07 -0.30 -4.74
N SER A 63 1.25 -0.37 -5.81
CA SER A 63 -0.19 -0.19 -5.71
C SER A 63 -0.89 -1.53 -5.91
N LEU A 64 -1.65 -1.96 -4.90
CA LEU A 64 -2.39 -3.21 -4.91
C LEU A 64 -3.81 -2.99 -5.42
N GLY A 65 -4.16 -3.69 -6.48
CA GLY A 65 -5.54 -3.72 -6.97
C GLY A 65 -6.46 -4.51 -6.04
N GLY A 66 -7.68 -3.98 -5.87
CA GLY A 66 -8.60 -4.43 -4.85
C GLY A 66 -9.45 -5.63 -5.18
N GLY A 67 -10.06 -6.17 -4.14
CA GLY A 67 -11.18 -7.07 -4.20
C GLY A 67 -10.82 -8.49 -4.62
N LYS A 68 -11.51 -8.96 -5.66
CA LYS A 68 -11.39 -10.34 -6.16
C LYS A 68 -10.23 -10.52 -7.14
N THR A 69 -9.54 -9.44 -7.50
CA THR A 69 -8.43 -9.49 -8.45
C THR A 69 -7.11 -9.29 -7.70
N ASP A 70 -6.15 -10.13 -7.99
CA ASP A 70 -4.80 -10.07 -7.45
C ASP A 70 -3.87 -9.09 -8.22
N LYS A 71 -4.46 -8.12 -8.91
CA LYS A 71 -3.71 -7.13 -9.70
C LYS A 71 -2.80 -6.28 -8.83
N ALA A 72 -1.70 -5.84 -9.41
CA ALA A 72 -0.81 -4.86 -8.82
C ALA A 72 -0.08 -4.05 -9.89
N CYS A 73 0.46 -2.91 -9.49
CA CYS A 73 1.42 -2.13 -10.26
C CYS A 73 2.65 -1.85 -9.39
N VAL A 74 3.82 -1.81 -10.00
CA VAL A 74 5.10 -1.54 -9.31
C VAL A 74 5.83 -0.44 -10.08
N ALA A 75 6.28 0.58 -9.38
CA ALA A 75 7.15 1.62 -9.88
C ALA A 75 8.49 1.58 -9.14
N VAL A 76 9.60 1.74 -9.86
CA VAL A 76 10.95 1.84 -9.30
C VAL A 76 11.50 3.22 -9.63
N ILE A 77 11.85 3.97 -8.61
CA ILE A 77 12.50 5.27 -8.72
C ILE A 77 13.98 5.12 -8.30
N GLU A 78 14.85 5.71 -9.07
CA GLU A 78 16.28 5.85 -8.78
C GLU A 78 16.62 7.31 -8.53
N TYR A 79 17.33 7.56 -7.44
CA TYR A 79 17.89 8.87 -7.11
C TYR A 79 19.41 8.82 -7.22
N TYR A 80 19.97 9.76 -7.97
CA TYR A 80 21.39 9.95 -8.20
C TYR A 80 21.87 11.18 -7.42
N PRO A 81 22.45 11.05 -6.22
CA PRO A 81 22.83 12.18 -5.36
C PRO A 81 23.82 13.14 -6.03
N LYS A 82 24.81 12.62 -6.76
CA LYS A 82 25.82 13.44 -7.47
C LYS A 82 25.19 14.37 -8.51
N HIS A 83 24.13 13.93 -9.15
CA HIS A 83 23.45 14.68 -10.19
C HIS A 83 22.21 15.41 -9.70
N LYS A 84 21.78 15.14 -8.46
CA LYS A 84 20.50 15.61 -7.89
C LYS A 84 19.33 15.32 -8.83
N LYS A 85 19.26 14.10 -9.34
CA LYS A 85 18.24 13.69 -10.32
C LYS A 85 17.50 12.45 -9.83
N VAL A 86 16.21 12.48 -10.07
CA VAL A 86 15.28 11.38 -9.83
C VAL A 86 14.78 10.84 -11.15
N PHE A 87 14.80 9.53 -11.33
CA PHE A 87 14.33 8.85 -12.54
C PHE A 87 13.28 7.80 -12.18
N LEU A 88 12.21 7.71 -12.95
CA LEU A 88 11.40 6.51 -13.00
C LEU A 88 12.14 5.50 -13.88
N SER A 89 12.87 4.57 -13.26
CA SER A 89 13.69 3.59 -13.98
C SER A 89 12.88 2.42 -14.50
N ARG A 90 11.74 2.10 -13.84
CA ARG A 90 10.86 1.02 -14.26
C ARG A 90 9.43 1.25 -13.80
N LEU A 91 8.49 0.95 -14.70
CA LEU A 91 7.06 0.91 -14.39
C LEU A 91 6.50 -0.42 -14.90
N VAL A 92 5.95 -1.24 -14.00
CA VAL A 92 5.32 -2.52 -14.34
C VAL A 92 3.84 -2.42 -14.02
N GLU A 93 3.04 -2.35 -15.07
CA GLU A 93 1.59 -2.34 -14.96
C GLU A 93 1.00 -3.75 -15.08
N LYS A 94 -0.24 -3.93 -14.60
CA LYS A 94 -1.02 -5.15 -14.83
C LYS A 94 -0.35 -6.44 -14.35
N ILE A 95 0.40 -6.39 -13.25
CA ILE A 95 0.89 -7.61 -12.59
C ILE A 95 -0.34 -8.39 -12.12
N LYS A 96 -0.49 -9.63 -12.59
CA LYS A 96 -1.60 -10.53 -12.22
C LYS A 96 -1.12 -11.98 -12.27
N SER A 97 -1.80 -12.86 -11.56
CA SER A 97 -1.53 -14.31 -11.63
C SER A 97 -1.77 -14.86 -13.03
N ASP A 98 -0.98 -15.85 -13.39
CA ASP A 98 -1.17 -16.71 -14.55
C ASP A 98 -1.27 -18.19 -14.10
N GLU A 99 -1.12 -19.11 -15.04
CA GLU A 99 -1.22 -20.56 -14.77
C GLU A 99 -0.06 -21.10 -13.91
N VAL A 100 1.06 -20.40 -13.86
CA VAL A 100 2.30 -20.87 -13.21
C VAL A 100 2.61 -20.05 -11.95
N HIS A 101 2.47 -18.72 -12.01
CA HIS A 101 2.91 -17.82 -10.97
C HIS A 101 1.77 -16.93 -10.46
N SER A 102 1.70 -16.77 -9.13
CA SER A 102 0.83 -15.78 -8.53
C SER A 102 1.35 -14.36 -8.78
N ALA A 103 0.46 -13.35 -8.76
CA ALA A 103 0.87 -11.96 -8.84
C ALA A 103 1.86 -11.58 -7.73
N ASP A 104 1.69 -12.15 -6.54
CA ASP A 104 2.56 -11.90 -5.40
C ASP A 104 3.97 -12.46 -5.60
N PHE A 105 4.09 -13.63 -6.25
CA PHE A 105 5.38 -14.16 -6.66
C PHE A 105 6.08 -13.21 -7.65
N LYS A 106 5.36 -12.74 -8.67
CA LYS A 106 5.91 -11.78 -9.65
C LYS A 106 6.34 -10.45 -9.02
N ILE A 107 5.62 -9.97 -8.02
CA ILE A 107 6.04 -8.78 -7.25
C ILE A 107 7.37 -9.05 -6.56
N HIS A 108 7.53 -10.21 -5.90
CA HIS A 108 8.79 -10.58 -5.27
C HIS A 108 9.94 -10.74 -6.27
N GLU A 109 9.71 -11.32 -7.44
CA GLU A 109 10.72 -11.41 -8.51
C GLU A 109 11.19 -10.03 -8.96
N ILE A 110 10.27 -9.07 -9.11
CA ILE A 110 10.63 -7.69 -9.47
C ILE A 110 11.50 -7.06 -8.38
N ILE A 111 11.12 -7.22 -7.12
CA ILE A 111 11.88 -6.67 -5.98
C ILE A 111 13.24 -7.37 -5.84
N ASP A 112 13.28 -8.68 -6.00
CA ASP A 112 14.52 -9.47 -5.87
C ASP A 112 15.58 -9.11 -6.93
N GLN A 113 15.18 -8.55 -8.09
CA GLN A 113 16.12 -8.03 -9.09
C GLN A 113 16.96 -6.86 -8.58
N TYR A 114 16.47 -6.15 -7.57
CA TYR A 114 17.15 -5.00 -6.93
C TYR A 114 17.66 -5.33 -5.53
N ARG A 115 17.75 -6.62 -5.17
CA ARG A 115 18.15 -7.07 -3.82
C ARG A 115 19.50 -6.50 -3.42
N GLY A 116 19.55 -5.86 -2.25
CA GLY A 116 20.77 -5.21 -1.72
C GLY A 116 20.94 -3.75 -2.14
N GLU A 117 20.07 -3.22 -3.01
CA GLU A 117 20.15 -1.87 -3.56
C GLU A 117 18.87 -1.06 -3.32
N ILE A 118 17.96 -1.57 -2.48
CA ILE A 118 16.67 -0.93 -2.16
C ILE A 118 16.77 -0.25 -0.81
N ASP A 119 16.49 1.04 -0.77
CA ASP A 119 16.42 1.82 0.47
C ASP A 119 15.06 1.63 1.17
N SER A 120 13.96 1.68 0.43
CA SER A 120 12.63 1.40 1.00
C SER A 120 11.59 0.95 -0.04
N VAL A 121 10.54 0.27 0.47
CA VAL A 121 9.39 -0.18 -0.32
C VAL A 121 8.12 0.44 0.24
N ALA A 122 7.39 1.21 -0.58
CA ALA A 122 6.17 1.89 -0.22
C ALA A 122 4.94 1.19 -0.77
N PHE A 123 3.91 1.02 0.07
CA PHE A 123 2.63 0.43 -0.32
C PHE A 123 1.49 1.43 -0.15
N ASP A 124 0.51 1.37 -1.04
CA ASP A 124 -0.70 2.21 -1.00
C ASP A 124 -1.79 1.69 -0.04
N VAL A 125 -1.44 0.76 0.83
CA VAL A 125 -2.37 0.08 1.73
C VAL A 125 -1.79 -0.09 3.13
N PRO A 126 -2.64 -0.19 4.16
CA PRO A 126 -2.20 -0.49 5.52
C PRO A 126 -1.45 -1.81 5.63
N PHE A 127 -0.49 -1.89 6.57
CA PHE A 127 0.26 -3.10 6.85
C PHE A 127 -0.25 -3.89 8.04
N ARG A 128 -1.01 -3.25 8.93
CA ARG A 128 -1.43 -3.87 10.18
C ARG A 128 -2.87 -3.53 10.51
N PHE A 129 -3.50 -4.49 11.14
CA PHE A 129 -4.76 -4.25 11.82
C PHE A 129 -4.57 -3.28 13.01
N PRO A 130 -5.65 -2.63 13.46
CA PRO A 130 -5.62 -1.90 14.71
C PRO A 130 -4.96 -2.71 15.83
N VAL A 131 -4.15 -2.06 16.68
CA VAL A 131 -3.39 -2.73 17.76
C VAL A 131 -4.34 -3.55 18.65
N CYS A 132 -5.51 -3.02 18.94
CA CYS A 132 -6.52 -3.67 19.76
C CYS A 132 -6.96 -5.06 19.23
N LEU A 133 -6.87 -5.32 17.92
CA LEU A 133 -7.15 -6.64 17.34
C LEU A 133 -5.95 -7.59 17.39
N ARG A 134 -4.75 -7.06 17.53
CA ARG A 134 -3.52 -7.85 17.57
C ARG A 134 -3.16 -8.31 18.97
N GLU A 135 -3.68 -7.62 19.96
CA GLU A 135 -3.43 -7.90 21.36
C GLU A 135 -4.66 -8.52 22.02
N ASN A 136 -4.44 -9.45 22.95
CA ASN A 136 -5.50 -9.98 23.79
C ASN A 136 -5.89 -8.90 24.82
N CYS A 137 -6.68 -7.94 24.40
CA CYS A 137 -7.30 -6.96 25.28
C CYS A 137 -8.56 -7.55 25.89
N CYS A 138 -8.70 -7.46 27.19
CA CYS A 138 -9.90 -7.76 27.93
C CYS A 138 -10.46 -6.47 28.54
N GLY A 139 -11.76 -6.36 28.60
CA GLY A 139 -12.43 -5.23 29.22
C GLY A 139 -12.99 -4.21 28.25
N GLY A 140 -13.67 -3.21 28.77
CA GLY A 140 -14.23 -2.09 28.02
C GLY A 140 -13.15 -1.13 27.53
N ILE A 141 -13.53 -0.28 26.61
CA ILE A 141 -12.67 0.79 26.07
C ILE A 141 -12.31 1.79 27.19
N GLU A 142 -13.24 1.96 28.13
CA GLU A 142 -13.15 2.91 29.24
C GLU A 142 -11.98 2.62 30.18
N ASP A 143 -11.74 1.34 30.44
CA ASP A 143 -10.75 0.86 31.42
C ASP A 143 -9.50 0.27 30.76
N CYS A 144 -9.36 0.39 29.45
CA CYS A 144 -8.24 -0.20 28.73
C CYS A 144 -6.91 0.52 29.04
N PRO A 145 -5.92 -0.18 29.65
CA PRO A 145 -4.66 0.42 30.05
C PRO A 145 -3.68 0.63 28.88
N LYS A 146 -4.00 0.14 27.70
CA LYS A 146 -3.09 0.13 26.55
C LYS A 146 -2.77 1.53 26.04
N PRO A 147 -1.50 1.81 25.68
CA PRO A 147 -1.05 3.13 25.26
C PRO A 147 -1.85 3.72 24.10
N HIS A 148 -2.17 2.92 23.10
CA HIS A 148 -2.93 3.37 21.92
C HIS A 148 -4.37 3.78 22.28
N VAL A 149 -5.05 3.04 23.20
CA VAL A 149 -6.40 3.40 23.65
C VAL A 149 -6.38 4.65 24.51
N LYS A 150 -5.40 4.75 25.44
CA LYS A 150 -5.18 5.99 26.23
C LYS A 150 -4.94 7.19 25.32
N TRP A 151 -4.07 7.04 24.32
CA TRP A 151 -3.81 8.09 23.34
C TRP A 151 -5.10 8.51 22.60
N MET A 152 -5.92 7.57 22.16
CA MET A 152 -7.19 7.85 21.49
C MET A 152 -8.15 8.64 22.40
N TRP A 153 -8.22 8.30 23.70
CA TRP A 153 -8.99 9.04 24.68
C TRP A 153 -8.50 10.47 24.84
N ASP A 154 -7.20 10.65 25.05
CA ASP A 154 -6.60 11.98 25.24
C ASP A 154 -6.74 12.83 23.99
N TYR A 155 -6.57 12.21 22.82
CA TYR A 155 -6.76 12.89 21.54
C TYR A 155 -8.22 13.31 21.34
N THR A 156 -9.17 12.43 21.63
CA THR A 156 -10.61 12.75 21.57
C THR A 156 -10.98 13.89 22.52
N ARG A 157 -10.46 13.88 23.74
CA ARG A 157 -10.66 14.96 24.71
C ARG A 157 -10.10 16.30 24.23
N LYS A 158 -8.92 16.28 23.61
CA LYS A 158 -8.30 17.50 23.02
C LYS A 158 -9.16 18.08 21.90
N LEU A 159 -9.69 17.23 21.01
CA LEU A 159 -10.54 17.67 19.90
C LEU A 159 -11.88 18.23 20.35
N HIS A 160 -12.46 17.68 21.42
CA HIS A 160 -13.81 18.00 21.90
C HIS A 160 -13.84 18.78 23.20
N LYS A 161 -12.91 19.73 23.39
CA LYS A 161 -12.78 20.52 24.63
C LYS A 161 -14.10 21.12 25.16
N LYS A 162 -15.08 21.41 24.30
CA LYS A 162 -16.33 22.11 24.63
C LYS A 162 -17.61 21.29 24.44
N LYS A 163 -17.56 20.11 23.83
CA LYS A 163 -18.76 19.29 23.55
C LYS A 163 -18.42 17.82 23.69
N LYS A 164 -19.33 17.05 24.29
CA LYS A 164 -19.20 15.58 24.28
C LYS A 164 -19.16 15.07 22.82
N PRO A 165 -18.23 14.17 22.47
CA PRO A 165 -18.20 13.58 21.14
C PRO A 165 -19.54 12.87 20.86
N ARG A 166 -20.10 13.08 19.67
CA ARG A 166 -21.34 12.40 19.26
C ARG A 166 -21.19 10.89 19.12
N LYS A 167 -19.99 10.42 18.89
CA LYS A 167 -19.63 9.01 18.71
C LYS A 167 -18.26 8.77 19.34
N LEU A 168 -18.17 7.72 20.14
CA LEU A 168 -16.89 7.25 20.64
C LEU A 168 -16.08 6.63 19.49
N PHE A 169 -14.76 6.68 19.61
CA PHE A 169 -13.87 5.94 18.73
C PHE A 169 -14.00 4.43 18.98
N THR A 170 -13.60 3.65 18.00
CA THR A 170 -13.63 2.18 18.07
C THR A 170 -12.22 1.62 17.84
N PRO A 171 -11.41 1.40 18.90
CA PRO A 171 -9.99 1.05 18.78
C PRO A 171 -9.74 -0.31 18.11
N TYR A 172 -10.78 -1.14 17.99
CA TYR A 172 -10.74 -2.40 17.26
C TYR A 172 -11.04 -2.27 15.76
N THR A 173 -11.57 -1.14 15.32
CA THR A 173 -11.82 -0.88 13.89
C THR A 173 -11.02 0.29 13.32
N GLN A 174 -10.42 1.11 14.19
CA GLN A 174 -9.75 2.35 13.84
C GLN A 174 -8.35 2.38 14.45
N ARG A 175 -7.35 2.78 13.65
CA ARG A 175 -5.98 3.01 14.11
C ARG A 175 -5.79 4.45 14.60
N CYS A 176 -4.82 4.66 15.48
CA CYS A 176 -4.47 6.02 15.96
C CYS A 176 -4.13 6.96 14.80
N VAL A 177 -3.37 6.48 13.81
CA VAL A 177 -2.99 7.27 12.63
C VAL A 177 -4.21 7.70 11.81
N GLU A 178 -5.20 6.83 11.65
CA GLU A 178 -6.44 7.15 10.94
C GLU A 178 -7.25 8.22 11.67
N MET A 179 -7.31 8.13 12.99
CA MET A 179 -7.96 9.12 13.84
C MET A 179 -7.26 10.47 13.78
N TYR A 180 -5.93 10.47 13.87
CA TYR A 180 -5.12 11.68 13.79
C TYR A 180 -5.31 12.37 12.43
N LEU A 181 -5.06 11.66 11.33
CA LEU A 181 -5.14 12.24 9.99
C LEU A 181 -6.55 12.74 9.64
N SER A 182 -7.60 12.03 10.04
CA SER A 182 -8.99 12.46 9.80
C SER A 182 -9.31 13.82 10.39
N SER A 183 -8.59 14.25 11.43
CA SER A 183 -8.80 15.53 12.10
C SER A 183 -7.82 16.62 11.71
N GLN A 184 -6.67 16.25 11.14
CA GLN A 184 -5.59 17.20 10.79
C GLN A 184 -5.54 17.51 9.29
N LEU A 185 -6.28 16.76 8.47
CA LEU A 185 -6.29 16.99 7.03
C LEU A 185 -6.93 18.34 6.70
N GLU A 186 -6.28 19.09 5.85
CA GLU A 186 -6.69 20.41 5.36
C GLU A 186 -7.97 20.35 4.50
N GLU A 187 -8.19 19.20 3.90
CA GLU A 187 -9.37 18.90 3.08
C GLU A 187 -10.05 17.64 3.64
N PRO A 188 -11.35 17.47 3.46
CA PRO A 188 -12.10 16.34 3.96
C PRO A 188 -11.79 15.05 3.17
N PHE A 189 -10.55 14.59 3.23
CA PHE A 189 -10.20 13.28 2.68
C PHE A 189 -10.84 12.19 3.53
N ILE A 190 -11.60 11.33 2.89
CA ILE A 190 -12.03 10.09 3.52
C ILE A 190 -10.83 9.15 3.47
N LEU A 191 -10.16 8.99 4.62
CA LEU A 191 -9.14 7.97 4.77
C LEU A 191 -9.75 6.58 4.60
N GLN A 192 -9.02 5.74 3.90
CA GLN A 192 -9.37 4.34 3.80
C GLN A 192 -8.96 3.65 5.11
N HIS A 193 -9.93 3.28 5.93
CA HIS A 193 -9.66 2.55 7.18
C HIS A 193 -9.14 1.14 6.88
N ALA A 194 -8.21 0.65 7.68
CA ALA A 194 -7.59 -0.68 7.53
C ALA A 194 -8.63 -1.81 7.47
N LEU A 195 -9.73 -1.68 8.20
CA LEU A 195 -10.86 -2.63 8.20
C LEU A 195 -12.01 -2.20 7.28
N GLY A 196 -11.83 -1.20 6.43
CA GLY A 196 -12.81 -0.85 5.41
C GLY A 196 -13.05 -2.02 4.44
N ALA A 197 -14.30 -2.16 3.96
CA ALA A 197 -14.73 -3.32 3.16
C ALA A 197 -13.81 -3.64 1.95
N ASN A 198 -13.26 -2.60 1.31
CA ASN A 198 -12.36 -2.77 0.17
C ASN A 198 -10.87 -2.82 0.57
N CYS A 199 -10.53 -2.41 1.79
CA CYS A 199 -9.15 -2.34 2.26
C CYS A 199 -8.70 -3.58 3.01
N ALA A 200 -9.58 -4.21 3.78
CA ALA A 200 -9.21 -5.37 4.59
C ALA A 200 -8.57 -6.53 3.80
N PRO A 201 -9.07 -6.92 2.61
CA PRO A 201 -8.40 -7.93 1.78
C PRO A 201 -7.02 -7.49 1.29
N LEU A 202 -6.86 -6.20 0.95
CA LEU A 202 -5.58 -5.62 0.52
C LEU A 202 -4.57 -5.55 1.65
N LEU A 203 -5.02 -5.19 2.85
CA LEU A 203 -4.21 -5.21 4.06
C LEU A 203 -3.68 -6.63 4.33
N ALA A 204 -4.55 -7.65 4.26
CA ALA A 204 -4.14 -9.04 4.45
C ALA A 204 -3.07 -9.46 3.41
N ARG A 205 -3.24 -9.05 2.15
CA ARG A 205 -2.28 -9.27 1.08
C ARG A 205 -0.97 -8.55 1.33
N ALA A 206 -1.00 -7.27 1.71
CA ALA A 206 0.19 -6.50 2.02
C ALA A 206 0.97 -7.09 3.22
N MET A 207 0.27 -7.53 4.26
CA MET A 207 0.89 -8.26 5.38
C MET A 207 1.59 -9.53 4.93
N TYR A 208 0.99 -10.28 4.00
CA TYR A 208 1.59 -11.50 3.44
C TYR A 208 2.84 -11.18 2.62
N LEU A 209 2.77 -10.18 1.74
CA LEU A 209 3.91 -9.72 0.93
C LEU A 209 5.06 -9.25 1.82
N LYS A 210 4.76 -8.39 2.81
CA LYS A 210 5.77 -7.82 3.72
C LYS A 210 6.56 -8.87 4.48
N ARG A 211 5.98 -10.03 4.82
CA ARG A 211 6.70 -11.11 5.53
C ARG A 211 7.96 -11.61 4.83
N ARG A 212 7.99 -11.52 3.50
CA ARG A 212 9.12 -11.94 2.67
C ARG A 212 10.10 -10.83 2.36
N LEU A 213 9.68 -9.57 2.58
CA LEU A 213 10.54 -8.43 2.32
C LEU A 213 11.43 -8.18 3.52
N LYS A 214 12.74 -8.08 3.28
CA LYS A 214 13.77 -7.76 4.27
C LYS A 214 14.18 -6.28 4.22
N PHE A 215 13.37 -5.46 3.59
CA PHE A 215 13.57 -4.03 3.40
C PHE A 215 12.70 -3.22 4.33
N ASP A 216 13.04 -1.96 4.53
CA ASP A 216 12.16 -1.03 5.19
C ASP A 216 10.90 -0.80 4.34
N CYS A 217 9.74 -1.06 4.95
CA CYS A 217 8.45 -0.94 4.28
C CYS A 217 7.65 0.16 4.92
N ILE A 218 7.24 1.14 4.13
CA ILE A 218 6.41 2.26 4.56
C ILE A 218 5.00 2.18 4.00
N GLU A 219 4.04 2.62 4.81
CA GLU A 219 2.65 2.79 4.39
C GLU A 219 2.47 4.20 3.83
N VAL A 220 1.87 4.30 2.66
CA VAL A 220 1.57 5.56 2.00
C VAL A 220 0.08 5.66 1.71
N PHE A 221 -0.49 6.84 1.86
CA PHE A 221 -1.83 7.15 1.36
C PHE A 221 -1.69 8.05 0.12
N PRO A 222 -1.72 7.50 -1.10
CA PRO A 222 -1.37 8.22 -2.33
C PRO A 222 -2.16 9.51 -2.54
N LYS A 223 -3.43 9.51 -2.18
CA LYS A 223 -4.28 10.69 -2.30
C LYS A 223 -3.78 11.86 -1.44
N LEU A 224 -3.30 11.60 -0.23
CA LEU A 224 -2.74 12.62 0.65
C LEU A 224 -1.36 13.07 0.16
N SER A 225 -0.50 12.11 -0.22
CA SER A 225 0.80 12.43 -0.81
C SER A 225 0.65 13.30 -2.05
N LEU A 226 -0.26 12.92 -2.93
CA LEU A 226 -0.57 13.67 -4.15
C LEU A 226 -1.08 15.09 -3.84
N TRP A 227 -1.94 15.22 -2.82
CA TRP A 227 -2.41 16.51 -2.37
C TRP A 227 -1.26 17.42 -1.96
N ARG A 228 -0.36 16.94 -1.10
CA ARG A 228 0.79 17.72 -0.62
C ARG A 228 1.77 18.05 -1.73
N ILE A 229 2.15 17.08 -2.55
CA ILE A 229 3.02 17.27 -3.71
C ILE A 229 2.40 18.28 -4.69
N GLY A 230 1.18 18.05 -5.11
CA GLY A 230 0.53 18.89 -6.10
C GLY A 230 0.27 20.31 -5.60
N ARG A 231 -0.06 20.49 -4.31
CA ARG A 231 -0.19 21.84 -3.73
C ARG A 231 1.14 22.59 -3.73
N SER A 232 2.24 21.92 -3.45
CA SER A 232 3.58 22.52 -3.50
C SER A 232 4.04 22.88 -4.93
N LEU A 233 3.42 22.27 -5.95
CA LEU A 233 3.64 22.53 -7.38
C LEU A 233 2.54 23.41 -8.00
N HIS A 234 1.68 24.01 -7.20
CA HIS A 234 0.59 24.88 -7.63
C HIS A 234 -0.43 24.21 -8.58
N VAL A 235 -0.56 22.88 -8.54
CA VAL A 235 -1.58 22.16 -9.29
C VAL A 235 -2.97 22.50 -8.75
N MET A 236 -3.94 22.66 -9.65
CA MET A 236 -5.32 22.97 -9.27
C MET A 236 -5.92 21.87 -8.39
N LYS A 237 -6.66 22.28 -7.35
CA LYS A 237 -7.31 21.36 -6.37
C LYS A 237 -8.19 20.30 -7.05
N SER A 238 -8.92 20.67 -8.10
CA SER A 238 -9.78 19.74 -8.84
C SER A 238 -9.00 18.55 -9.40
N HIS A 239 -7.83 18.77 -9.99
CA HIS A 239 -6.99 17.68 -10.49
C HIS A 239 -6.50 16.76 -9.35
N LEU A 240 -6.14 17.32 -8.21
CA LEU A 240 -5.68 16.54 -7.06
C LEU A 240 -6.78 15.66 -6.45
N LEU A 241 -8.05 16.14 -6.48
CA LEU A 241 -9.20 15.42 -5.93
C LEU A 241 -9.72 14.34 -6.87
N PHE A 242 -9.66 14.56 -8.18
CA PHE A 242 -10.33 13.73 -9.17
C PHE A 242 -9.44 12.79 -9.98
N HIS A 243 -8.17 12.62 -9.61
CA HIS A 243 -7.22 11.76 -10.35
C HIS A 243 -7.67 10.28 -10.50
N LYS A 244 -8.59 9.80 -9.66
CA LYS A 244 -9.21 8.46 -9.74
C LYS A 244 -10.61 8.47 -10.38
N HIS A 245 -11.13 9.61 -10.72
CA HIS A 245 -12.49 9.68 -11.24
C HIS A 245 -12.59 9.01 -12.61
N ALA A 246 -13.69 8.31 -12.86
CA ALA A 246 -13.88 7.58 -14.13
C ALA A 246 -13.93 8.51 -15.35
N ILE A 247 -14.43 9.75 -15.14
CA ILE A 247 -14.50 10.78 -16.18
C ILE A 247 -13.56 11.91 -15.80
N GLY A 248 -12.55 12.21 -16.63
CA GLY A 248 -11.58 13.29 -16.41
C GLY A 248 -10.46 12.98 -15.40
N GLY A 249 -10.37 11.73 -14.91
CA GLY A 249 -9.26 11.31 -14.04
C GLY A 249 -7.94 11.22 -14.80
N ASP A 250 -7.98 10.88 -16.08
CA ASP A 250 -6.85 10.89 -17.01
C ASP A 250 -6.30 12.30 -17.24
N ASP A 251 -7.18 13.29 -17.47
CA ASP A 251 -6.77 14.70 -17.57
C ASP A 251 -6.16 15.21 -16.26
N SER A 252 -6.71 14.79 -15.13
CA SER A 252 -6.15 15.13 -13.82
C SER A 252 -4.74 14.56 -13.64
N ARG A 253 -4.53 13.27 -13.96
CA ARG A 253 -3.19 12.65 -13.91
C ARG A 253 -2.22 13.30 -14.89
N ARG A 254 -2.67 13.65 -16.11
CA ARG A 254 -1.87 14.38 -17.11
C ARG A 254 -1.38 15.72 -16.57
N ALA A 255 -2.29 16.52 -15.97
CA ALA A 255 -1.94 17.82 -15.39
C ALA A 255 -0.89 17.70 -14.27
N ILE A 256 -1.02 16.67 -13.43
CA ILE A 256 -0.07 16.42 -12.33
C ILE A 256 1.29 15.99 -12.85
N LEU A 257 1.34 15.05 -13.80
CA LEU A 257 2.59 14.57 -14.41
C LEU A 257 3.29 15.69 -15.15
N HIS A 258 2.54 16.56 -15.85
CA HIS A 258 3.09 17.75 -16.48
C HIS A 258 3.71 18.71 -15.47
N ALA A 259 3.06 18.94 -14.31
CA ALA A 259 3.63 19.77 -13.26
C ALA A 259 4.93 19.18 -12.68
N LEU A 260 4.98 17.87 -12.43
CA LEU A 260 6.18 17.17 -11.98
C LEU A 260 7.34 17.32 -12.99
N SER A 261 7.06 17.18 -14.28
CA SER A 261 8.03 17.35 -15.36
C SER A 261 8.50 18.80 -15.47
N THR A 262 7.59 19.76 -15.47
CA THR A 262 7.90 21.22 -15.59
C THR A 262 8.82 21.68 -14.45
N HIS A 263 8.63 21.15 -13.25
CA HIS A 263 9.47 21.46 -12.10
C HIS A 263 10.72 20.56 -11.98
N ASN A 264 10.98 19.70 -12.96
CA ASN A 264 12.12 18.76 -12.98
C ASN A 264 12.23 17.87 -11.74
N ILE A 265 11.08 17.46 -11.17
CA ILE A 265 11.05 16.65 -9.95
C ILE A 265 11.54 15.22 -10.21
N ALA A 266 11.05 14.62 -11.30
CA ALA A 266 11.47 13.30 -11.73
C ALA A 266 11.47 13.24 -13.27
N PHE A 267 12.48 12.60 -13.83
CA PHE A 267 12.48 12.25 -15.25
C PHE A 267 11.65 10.99 -15.45
N VAL A 268 10.71 11.06 -16.37
CA VAL A 268 9.81 9.97 -16.74
C VAL A 268 9.75 9.88 -18.26
N TYR A 269 9.89 8.68 -18.81
CA TYR A 269 9.76 8.46 -20.25
C TYR A 269 8.31 8.63 -20.70
N ASP A 270 8.11 9.14 -21.92
CA ASP A 270 6.78 9.42 -22.50
C ASP A 270 5.87 8.19 -22.50
N GLN A 271 6.41 6.99 -22.73
CA GLN A 271 5.67 5.74 -22.66
C GLN A 271 5.10 5.50 -21.25
N ASP A 272 5.88 5.78 -20.18
CA ASP A 272 5.46 5.58 -18.80
C ASP A 272 4.47 6.67 -18.37
N VAL A 273 4.64 7.91 -18.86
CA VAL A 273 3.66 8.99 -18.71
C VAL A 273 2.31 8.54 -19.26
N LYS A 274 2.27 7.97 -20.48
CA LYS A 274 1.05 7.46 -21.09
C LYS A 274 0.42 6.37 -20.26
N LEU A 275 1.20 5.38 -19.79
CA LEU A 275 0.73 4.31 -18.93
C LEU A 275 0.11 4.84 -17.62
N MET A 276 0.75 5.81 -16.98
CA MET A 276 0.25 6.42 -15.74
C MET A 276 -1.02 7.26 -15.96
N ILE A 277 -1.18 7.87 -17.14
CA ILE A 277 -2.41 8.57 -17.50
C ILE A 277 -3.56 7.57 -17.66
N GLU A 278 -3.34 6.46 -18.32
CA GLU A 278 -4.36 5.44 -18.61
C GLU A 278 -4.70 4.57 -17.38
N ASN A 279 -3.71 4.29 -16.52
CA ASN A 279 -3.85 3.40 -15.38
C ASN A 279 -3.56 4.11 -14.04
N ASN A 280 -4.60 4.34 -13.25
CA ASN A 280 -4.45 5.01 -11.96
C ASN A 280 -3.60 4.22 -10.94
N HIS A 281 -3.56 2.88 -11.00
CA HIS A 281 -2.70 2.09 -10.11
C HIS A 281 -1.21 2.25 -10.48
N ALA A 282 -0.89 2.35 -11.78
CA ALA A 282 0.46 2.68 -12.23
C ALA A 282 0.87 4.08 -11.75
N PHE A 283 -0.03 5.06 -11.85
CA PHE A 283 0.18 6.39 -11.30
C PHE A 283 0.37 6.38 -9.79
N GLU A 284 -0.46 5.66 -9.04
CA GLU A 284 -0.34 5.58 -7.57
C GLU A 284 0.92 4.85 -7.11
N SER A 285 1.36 3.80 -7.83
CA SER A 285 2.64 3.16 -7.51
C SER A 285 3.81 4.13 -7.67
N PHE A 286 3.79 4.99 -8.69
CA PHE A 286 4.79 6.05 -8.84
C PHE A 286 4.73 7.07 -7.70
N ILE A 287 3.53 7.51 -7.27
CA ILE A 287 3.37 8.42 -6.13
C ILE A 287 3.86 7.79 -4.82
N CYS A 288 3.65 6.47 -4.62
CA CYS A 288 4.21 5.75 -3.48
C CYS A 288 5.75 5.75 -3.50
N ALA A 289 6.37 5.43 -4.63
CA ALA A 289 7.82 5.47 -4.77
C ALA A 289 8.40 6.88 -4.56
N LEU A 290 7.73 7.92 -5.09
CA LEU A 290 8.11 9.30 -4.88
C LEU A 290 7.97 9.72 -3.40
N THR A 291 6.96 9.23 -2.70
CA THR A 291 6.78 9.47 -1.26
C THR A 291 7.89 8.79 -0.46
N ALA A 292 8.30 7.57 -0.84
CA ALA A 292 9.44 6.88 -0.23
C ALA A 292 10.74 7.67 -0.40
N PHE A 293 10.99 8.19 -1.59
CA PHE A 293 12.12 9.10 -1.82
C PHE A 293 12.05 10.37 -0.95
N LEU A 294 10.88 10.99 -0.82
CA LEU A 294 10.69 12.16 0.05
C LEU A 294 10.90 11.82 1.53
N SER A 295 10.48 10.64 1.98
CA SER A 295 10.75 10.14 3.33
C SER A 295 12.26 9.97 3.57
N PHE A 296 12.97 9.35 2.64
CA PHE A 296 14.43 9.24 2.68
C PHE A 296 15.12 10.61 2.78
N LYS A 297 14.56 11.63 2.14
CA LYS A 297 15.08 13.02 2.21
C LYS A 297 14.65 13.78 3.47
N GLY A 298 13.89 13.15 4.38
CA GLY A 298 13.35 13.82 5.57
C GLY A 298 12.29 14.88 5.25
N LEU A 299 11.58 14.73 4.12
CA LEU A 299 10.57 15.67 3.63
C LEU A 299 9.14 15.16 3.83
N THR A 300 8.95 14.26 4.80
CA THR A 300 7.63 13.79 5.24
C THR A 300 7.30 14.30 6.63
N GLU A 301 6.00 14.32 6.96
CA GLU A 301 5.51 14.77 8.25
C GLU A 301 5.95 13.79 9.35
N PRO A 302 6.59 14.28 10.42
CA PRO A 302 7.00 13.42 11.53
C PRO A 302 5.80 12.93 12.32
N ARG A 303 5.98 11.82 13.02
CA ARG A 303 5.00 11.38 14.02
C ARG A 303 4.84 12.44 15.10
N PRO A 304 3.60 12.78 15.51
CA PRO A 304 3.39 13.75 16.57
C PRO A 304 3.95 13.24 17.90
N GLU A 305 4.37 14.17 18.74
CA GLU A 305 4.87 13.86 20.08
C GLU A 305 3.83 13.05 20.88
N GLY A 306 4.30 12.00 21.57
CA GLY A 306 3.45 11.09 22.34
C GLY A 306 2.58 10.14 21.51
N PHE A 307 2.79 10.06 20.20
CA PHE A 307 2.11 9.06 19.37
C PHE A 307 2.56 7.64 19.76
N PRO A 308 1.64 6.66 19.87
CA PRO A 308 1.99 5.30 20.30
C PRO A 308 3.01 4.63 19.38
N THR A 309 4.05 4.05 19.98
CA THR A 309 5.16 3.41 19.24
C THR A 309 4.74 2.10 18.57
N GLU A 310 3.73 1.42 19.11
CA GLU A 310 3.18 0.17 18.58
C GLU A 310 2.31 0.37 17.34
N GLU A 311 1.89 1.61 17.09
CA GLU A 311 1.09 1.98 15.92
C GLU A 311 1.98 2.23 14.71
N ASP A 312 1.52 1.79 13.54
CA ASP A 312 2.14 2.16 12.28
C ASP A 312 1.83 3.62 11.95
N TRP A 313 2.75 4.24 11.20
CA TRP A 313 2.57 5.58 10.67
C TRP A 313 2.31 5.52 9.18
N ILE A 314 1.54 6.47 8.66
CA ILE A 314 1.37 6.68 7.23
C ILE A 314 2.36 7.78 6.83
N GLU A 315 3.27 7.47 5.92
CA GLU A 315 4.20 8.45 5.39
C GLU A 315 3.50 9.35 4.37
N PHE A 316 3.62 10.65 4.55
CA PHE A 316 3.11 11.64 3.60
C PHE A 316 3.97 12.91 3.64
N PRO A 317 4.09 13.62 2.50
CA PRO A 317 4.99 14.76 2.37
C PRO A 317 4.60 15.94 3.27
N LEU A 318 5.59 16.77 3.62
CA LEU A 318 5.38 18.05 4.29
C LEU A 318 4.41 18.94 3.52
N SER A 319 3.75 19.85 4.22
CA SER A 319 2.84 20.84 3.62
C SER A 319 3.55 21.82 2.68
N SER A 320 4.85 22.02 2.89
CA SER A 320 5.70 22.90 2.06
C SER A 320 6.99 22.16 1.69
N ILE A 321 7.08 21.67 0.46
CA ILE A 321 8.27 20.99 -0.06
C ILE A 321 9.12 22.01 -0.81
N LYS A 322 10.40 22.14 -0.45
CA LYS A 322 11.38 22.93 -1.19
C LYS A 322 12.08 22.07 -2.24
N TRP A 323 11.52 21.99 -3.43
CA TRP A 323 12.00 21.13 -4.51
C TRP A 323 13.42 21.42 -4.98
N ASN A 324 13.93 22.63 -4.76
CA ASN A 324 15.30 23.04 -5.14
C ASN A 324 16.38 22.50 -4.18
N SER A 325 16.00 21.76 -3.15
CA SER A 325 16.94 21.27 -2.11
C SER A 325 17.60 19.92 -2.42
N PHE A 326 17.28 19.29 -3.55
CA PHE A 326 17.83 17.98 -3.95
C PHE A 326 18.09 17.86 -5.46
#